data_0670162b83d61c25a21db0478f384b86
#
_entry.id   0670162b83d61c25a21db0478f384b86
#
_cell.length_a   1.000
_cell.length_b   1.000
_cell.length_c   1.000
_cell.angle_alpha   90.00
_cell.angle_beta   90.00
_cell.angle_gamma   90.00
#
_symmetry.space_group_name_H-M   'P 1'
#
loop_
_entity.id
_entity.type
_entity.pdbx_description
1 polymer ?
#
loop_
_entity_poly.entity_id
_entity_poly.type
_entity_poly.pdbx_seq_one_letter_code
_entity_poly.pdbx_strand_id
1 'polypeptide(L)'
;DGVQHEISAGDCAWIDCNRSYFHESSADHPWSLKWVHFYGLEAVRFHDAYLARGNACLFHPRSILPFTQAIDQLYFCHQNKSPLAELLSNKYITDIITLCFTENESLRQGESSIPEKLKQIHDFLMENYASKISLEELSRRFFISKYHLSREYKKAFGTTIGSDLTYQRISHAKSMLRFGDSSIDTIAISCGF
;
A
#
# COMPACT_ATOMS: atom_id res chain seq x y z
N ASP A 1 6.85 24.47 0.27
CA ASP A 1 7.98 24.66 1.21
C ASP A 1 9.33 24.74 0.49
N GLY A 2 9.43 24.44 -0.80
CA GLY A 2 10.68 24.40 -1.56
C GLY A 2 11.65 23.30 -1.11
N VAL A 3 11.18 22.33 -0.35
CA VAL A 3 11.98 21.18 0.10
C VAL A 3 11.84 20.05 -0.90
N GLN A 4 12.99 19.52 -1.34
CA GLN A 4 13.05 18.34 -2.18
C GLN A 4 13.08 17.08 -1.32
N HIS A 5 12.27 16.10 -1.67
CA HIS A 5 12.21 14.80 -1.01
C HIS A 5 12.54 13.69 -2.00
N GLU A 6 13.35 12.74 -1.59
CA GLU A 6 13.52 11.49 -2.32
C GLU A 6 12.37 10.55 -1.97
N ILE A 7 11.80 9.89 -2.99
CA ILE A 7 10.66 9.00 -2.84
C ILE A 7 11.07 7.59 -3.23
N SER A 8 10.76 6.64 -2.36
CA SER A 8 11.03 5.22 -2.55
C SER A 8 9.75 4.42 -2.80
N ALA A 9 9.90 3.19 -3.29
CA ALA A 9 8.76 2.28 -3.42
C ALA A 9 8.10 2.05 -2.06
N GLY A 10 6.78 2.16 -2.01
CA GLY A 10 5.99 2.03 -0.78
C GLY A 10 5.72 3.34 -0.03
N ASP A 11 6.31 4.45 -0.45
CA ASP A 11 6.00 5.75 0.14
C ASP A 11 4.61 6.23 -0.25
N CYS A 12 3.99 6.95 0.68
CA CYS A 12 2.73 7.65 0.52
C CYS A 12 2.93 9.15 0.68
N ALA A 13 2.22 9.93 -0.15
CA ALA A 13 2.19 11.37 -0.03
C ALA A 13 0.75 11.88 0.02
N TRP A 14 0.45 12.74 1.01
CA TRP A 14 -0.79 13.50 1.05
C TRP A 14 -0.49 14.97 0.81
N ILE A 15 -0.81 15.43 -0.40
CA ILE A 15 -0.40 16.73 -0.94
C ILE A 15 -1.62 17.64 -1.10
N ASP A 16 -1.48 18.91 -0.67
CA ASP A 16 -2.44 19.96 -1.00
C ASP A 16 -2.19 20.43 -2.44
N CYS A 17 -3.06 20.00 -3.36
CA CYS A 17 -2.96 20.36 -4.78
C CYS A 17 -3.29 21.84 -5.08
N ASN A 18 -3.72 22.66 -4.08
CA ASN A 18 -3.85 24.10 -4.24
C ASN A 18 -2.50 24.81 -4.15
N ARG A 19 -1.45 24.13 -3.72
CA ARG A 19 -0.08 24.63 -3.67
C ARG A 19 0.72 24.09 -4.84
N SER A 20 1.69 24.85 -5.31
CA SER A 20 2.62 24.38 -6.33
C SER A 20 3.46 23.24 -5.79
N TYR A 21 3.46 22.13 -6.48
CA TYR A 21 4.35 21.00 -6.24
C TYR A 21 4.85 20.46 -7.58
N PHE A 22 5.97 19.78 -7.53
CA PHE A 22 6.58 19.12 -8.67
C PHE A 22 7.00 17.71 -8.27
N HIS A 23 6.87 16.78 -9.15
CA HIS A 23 7.42 15.44 -8.98
C HIS A 23 7.99 14.93 -10.28
N GLU A 24 9.08 14.20 -10.19
CA GLU A 24 9.82 13.66 -11.32
C GLU A 24 10.28 12.24 -11.00
N SER A 25 10.20 11.35 -11.97
CA SER A 25 10.80 10.03 -11.87
C SER A 25 12.10 9.96 -12.65
N SER A 26 13.03 9.10 -12.21
CA SER A 26 14.21 8.79 -13.00
C SER A 26 13.82 8.18 -14.35
N ALA A 27 14.51 8.58 -15.42
CA ALA A 27 14.31 7.98 -16.74
C ALA A 27 14.70 6.50 -16.76
N ASP A 28 15.71 6.12 -15.97
CA ASP A 28 16.23 4.75 -15.91
C ASP A 28 15.37 3.85 -14.99
N HIS A 29 14.67 4.46 -14.02
CA HIS A 29 13.83 3.75 -13.05
C HIS A 29 12.49 4.48 -12.88
N PRO A 30 11.55 4.35 -13.86
CA PRO A 30 10.29 5.05 -13.83
C PRO A 30 9.38 4.52 -12.70
N TRP A 31 8.63 5.42 -12.06
CA TRP A 31 7.70 5.07 -11.00
C TRP A 31 6.50 4.27 -11.51
N SER A 32 5.99 3.41 -10.64
CA SER A 32 4.60 2.96 -10.68
C SER A 32 3.82 3.71 -9.60
N LEU A 33 2.94 4.61 -10.01
CA LEU A 33 2.21 5.50 -9.11
C LEU A 33 0.71 5.21 -9.16
N LYS A 34 0.09 5.08 -7.98
CA LYS A 34 -1.36 5.13 -7.81
C LYS A 34 -1.73 6.41 -7.09
N TRP A 35 -2.68 7.14 -7.61
CA TRP A 35 -3.10 8.40 -7.02
C TRP A 35 -4.61 8.61 -7.14
N VAL A 36 -5.14 9.42 -6.24
CA VAL A 36 -6.53 9.88 -6.24
C VAL A 36 -6.56 11.35 -5.91
N HIS A 37 -7.30 12.12 -6.70
CA HIS A 37 -7.63 13.50 -6.37
C HIS A 37 -9.04 13.56 -5.79
N PHE A 38 -9.19 14.23 -4.67
CA PHE A 38 -10.47 14.50 -4.06
C PHE A 38 -10.48 15.94 -3.51
N TYR A 39 -11.65 16.51 -3.42
CA TYR A 39 -11.84 17.87 -2.95
C TYR A 39 -13.09 17.99 -2.09
N GLY A 40 -13.15 19.04 -1.30
CA GLY A 40 -14.28 19.36 -0.42
C GLY A 40 -13.81 20.05 0.85
N LEU A 41 -14.72 20.71 1.53
CA LEU A 41 -14.41 21.45 2.77
C LEU A 41 -13.84 20.53 3.85
N GLU A 42 -14.38 19.33 3.99
CA GLU A 42 -13.91 18.37 4.97
C GLU A 42 -12.52 17.85 4.62
N ALA A 43 -12.20 17.67 3.32
CA ALA A 43 -10.86 17.26 2.89
C ALA A 43 -9.79 18.28 3.32
N VAL A 44 -10.07 19.57 3.14
CA VAL A 44 -9.18 20.65 3.58
C VAL A 44 -9.02 20.64 5.11
N ARG A 45 -10.12 20.54 5.85
CA ARG A 45 -10.11 20.49 7.32
C ARG A 45 -9.30 19.29 7.85
N PHE A 46 -9.45 18.13 7.26
CA PHE A 46 -8.68 16.96 7.65
C PHE A 46 -7.20 17.12 7.32
N HIS A 47 -6.86 17.68 6.15
CA HIS A 47 -5.47 17.93 5.78
C HIS A 47 -4.82 18.94 6.74
N ASP A 48 -5.50 20.04 7.07
CA ASP A 48 -5.01 21.00 8.03
C ASP A 48 -4.83 20.39 9.43
N ALA A 49 -5.80 19.59 9.88
CA ALA A 49 -5.70 18.88 11.15
C ALA A 49 -4.57 17.85 11.17
N TYR A 50 -4.31 17.21 10.04
CA TYR A 50 -3.21 16.27 9.85
C TYR A 50 -1.85 16.96 10.01
N LEU A 51 -1.66 18.11 9.33
CA LEU A 51 -0.43 18.91 9.43
C LEU A 51 -0.27 19.57 10.81
N ALA A 52 -1.36 20.06 11.41
CA ALA A 52 -1.34 20.66 12.75
C ALA A 52 -0.88 19.67 13.83
N ARG A 53 -1.05 18.39 13.61
CA ARG A 53 -0.47 17.32 14.45
C ARG A 53 1.03 17.12 14.20
N GLY A 54 1.65 17.90 13.28
CA GLY A 54 3.05 17.80 12.87
C GLY A 54 3.35 16.54 12.05
N ASN A 55 2.36 15.96 11.35
CA ASN A 55 2.56 14.87 10.43
C ASN A 55 3.25 15.38 9.16
N ALA A 56 4.14 14.56 8.57
CA ALA A 56 4.76 14.87 7.30
C ALA A 56 3.80 14.56 6.15
N CYS A 57 3.83 15.39 5.09
CA CYS A 57 3.06 15.11 3.88
C CYS A 57 3.55 13.87 3.12
N LEU A 58 4.83 13.51 3.26
CA LEU A 58 5.44 12.29 2.74
C LEU A 58 5.78 11.37 3.91
N PHE A 59 5.39 10.11 3.84
CA PHE A 59 5.64 9.12 4.89
C PHE A 59 5.71 7.70 4.31
N HIS A 60 6.38 6.81 5.02
CA HIS A 60 6.44 5.38 4.70
C HIS A 60 5.50 4.62 5.64
N PRO A 61 4.33 4.13 5.16
CA PRO A 61 3.41 3.36 6.00
C PRO A 61 3.98 1.98 6.30
N ARG A 62 3.55 1.36 7.39
CA ARG A 62 3.90 -0.04 7.74
C ARG A 62 3.48 -1.03 6.66
N SER A 63 2.40 -0.74 5.96
CA SER A 63 1.95 -1.48 4.79
C SER A 63 1.28 -0.55 3.80
N ILE A 64 1.72 -0.60 2.54
CA ILE A 64 1.08 0.12 1.44
C ILE A 64 -0.25 -0.52 1.00
N LEU A 65 -0.48 -1.78 1.36
CA LEU A 65 -1.59 -2.58 0.87
C LEU A 65 -2.98 -1.97 1.19
N PRO A 66 -3.29 -1.50 2.42
CA PRO A 66 -4.59 -0.88 2.69
C PRO A 66 -4.87 0.35 1.80
N PHE A 67 -3.85 1.17 1.55
CA PHE A 67 -3.97 2.35 0.68
C PHE A 67 -4.27 1.95 -0.77
N THR A 68 -3.51 1.00 -1.30
CA THR A 68 -3.69 0.54 -2.68
C THR A 68 -5.03 -0.16 -2.88
N GLN A 69 -5.49 -0.93 -1.90
CA GLN A 69 -6.82 -1.55 -1.91
C GLN A 69 -7.93 -0.50 -1.93
N ALA A 70 -7.87 0.54 -1.11
CA ALA A 70 -8.86 1.60 -1.09
C ALA A 70 -8.92 2.35 -2.44
N ILE A 71 -7.77 2.67 -3.03
CA ILE A 71 -7.69 3.31 -4.36
C ILE A 71 -8.25 2.38 -5.45
N ASP A 72 -7.93 1.08 -5.42
CA ASP A 72 -8.45 0.11 -6.38
C ASP A 72 -9.98 -0.01 -6.27
N GLN A 73 -10.54 0.01 -5.06
CA GLN A 73 -11.99 -0.01 -4.86
C GLN A 73 -12.67 1.26 -5.39
N LEU A 74 -12.06 2.44 -5.20
CA LEU A 74 -12.51 3.67 -5.82
C LEU A 74 -12.57 3.54 -7.35
N TYR A 75 -11.53 3.03 -7.96
CA TYR A 75 -11.49 2.81 -9.40
C TYR A 75 -12.59 1.85 -9.85
N PHE A 76 -12.75 0.70 -9.20
CA PHE A 76 -13.74 -0.32 -9.58
C PHE A 76 -15.18 0.14 -9.43
N CYS A 77 -15.54 0.90 -8.39
CA CYS A 77 -16.91 1.36 -8.21
C CYS A 77 -17.33 2.35 -9.32
N HIS A 78 -16.38 3.13 -9.85
CA HIS A 78 -16.64 4.04 -10.98
C HIS A 78 -16.64 3.32 -12.32
N GLN A 79 -15.72 2.39 -12.56
CA GLN A 79 -15.68 1.61 -13.80
C GLN A 79 -16.95 0.78 -14.00
N ASN A 80 -17.46 0.18 -12.95
CA ASN A 80 -18.66 -0.65 -12.98
C ASN A 80 -19.96 0.16 -12.94
N LYS A 81 -19.88 1.50 -12.97
CA LYS A 81 -21.05 2.41 -12.89
C LYS A 81 -21.99 2.01 -11.75
N SER A 82 -21.42 1.67 -10.59
CA SER A 82 -22.20 1.28 -9.43
C SER A 82 -23.22 2.36 -9.07
N PRO A 83 -24.49 2.04 -8.81
CA PRO A 83 -25.47 3.00 -8.33
C PRO A 83 -25.09 3.59 -6.95
N LEU A 84 -24.17 2.94 -6.24
CA LEU A 84 -23.64 3.39 -4.96
C LEU A 84 -22.23 4.03 -5.07
N ALA A 85 -21.79 4.37 -6.30
CA ALA A 85 -20.42 4.86 -6.54
C ALA A 85 -20.07 6.07 -5.68
N GLU A 86 -20.99 7.02 -5.53
CA GLU A 86 -20.77 8.21 -4.70
C GLU A 86 -20.61 7.87 -3.22
N LEU A 87 -21.48 7.03 -2.67
CA LEU A 87 -21.40 6.58 -1.28
C LEU A 87 -20.13 5.79 -1.01
N LEU A 88 -19.78 4.88 -1.91
CA LEU A 88 -18.56 4.09 -1.84
C LEU A 88 -17.31 4.95 -1.96
N SER A 89 -17.32 5.98 -2.80
CA SER A 89 -16.23 6.94 -2.92
C SER A 89 -15.98 7.68 -1.60
N ASN A 90 -17.05 8.18 -0.97
CA ASN A 90 -16.93 8.82 0.34
C ASN A 90 -16.35 7.88 1.40
N LYS A 91 -16.79 6.62 1.40
CA LYS A 91 -16.24 5.59 2.29
C LYS A 91 -14.74 5.40 2.06
N TYR A 92 -14.31 5.10 0.84
CA TYR A 92 -12.92 4.77 0.56
C TYR A 92 -11.99 5.98 0.70
N ILE A 93 -12.44 7.19 0.40
CA ILE A 93 -11.68 8.42 0.68
C ILE A 93 -11.51 8.59 2.20
N THR A 94 -12.57 8.37 2.98
CA THR A 94 -12.50 8.41 4.44
C THR A 94 -11.56 7.34 4.99
N ASP A 95 -11.57 6.13 4.43
CA ASP A 95 -10.65 5.06 4.80
C ASP A 95 -9.18 5.50 4.55
N ILE A 96 -8.88 6.08 3.37
CA ILE A 96 -7.54 6.60 3.05
C ILE A 96 -7.11 7.69 4.03
N ILE A 97 -7.96 8.66 4.32
CA ILE A 97 -7.69 9.73 5.29
C ILE A 97 -7.40 9.12 6.66
N THR A 98 -8.23 8.18 7.10
CA THR A 98 -8.05 7.49 8.39
C THR A 98 -6.71 6.76 8.45
N LEU A 99 -6.32 6.07 7.38
CA LEU A 99 -5.02 5.41 7.28
C LEU A 99 -3.87 6.42 7.40
N CYS A 100 -3.94 7.59 6.75
CA CYS A 100 -2.92 8.62 6.91
C CYS A 100 -2.75 9.04 8.37
N PHE A 101 -3.84 9.23 9.11
CA PHE A 101 -3.77 9.59 10.53
C PHE A 101 -3.21 8.47 11.40
N THR A 102 -3.70 7.24 11.22
CA THR A 102 -3.32 6.09 12.06
C THR A 102 -1.88 5.65 11.85
N GLU A 103 -1.38 5.66 10.62
CA GLU A 103 0.02 5.32 10.35
C GLU A 103 0.98 6.33 11.00
N ASN A 104 0.68 7.62 10.90
CA ASN A 104 1.54 8.64 11.51
C ASN A 104 1.44 8.69 13.04
N GLU A 105 0.29 8.36 13.63
CA GLU A 105 0.13 8.29 15.08
C GLU A 105 0.95 7.13 15.69
N SER A 106 0.98 5.99 15.02
CA SER A 106 1.81 4.85 15.40
C SER A 106 3.31 5.17 15.36
N LEU A 107 3.76 5.96 14.39
CA LEU A 107 5.15 6.41 14.29
C LEU A 107 5.54 7.33 15.46
N ARG A 108 4.61 8.12 16.01
CA ARG A 108 4.85 9.06 17.10
C ARG A 108 4.88 8.42 18.48
N GLN A 109 4.04 7.45 18.70
CA GLN A 109 3.94 6.80 20.01
C GLN A 109 5.12 5.87 20.31
N GLY A 110 6.10 5.78 19.39
CA GLY A 110 7.23 4.85 19.53
C GLY A 110 6.76 3.40 19.59
N GLU A 111 5.49 3.16 19.25
CA GLU A 111 4.95 1.83 19.13
C GLU A 111 5.51 1.18 17.88
N SER A 112 6.67 0.59 18.14
CA SER A 112 7.24 -0.52 17.42
C SER A 112 7.49 -0.25 15.93
N SER A 113 8.72 0.13 15.66
CA SER A 113 9.34 -0.35 14.41
C SER A 113 8.90 -1.81 14.22
N ILE A 114 8.36 -2.12 13.04
CA ILE A 114 8.06 -3.53 12.70
C ILE A 114 9.26 -4.36 13.13
N PRO A 115 9.09 -5.39 13.96
CA PRO A 115 10.19 -6.21 14.38
C PRO A 115 11.02 -6.64 13.17
N GLU A 116 12.31 -6.45 13.21
CA GLU A 116 13.21 -6.71 12.09
C GLU A 116 12.96 -8.08 11.42
N LYS A 117 12.67 -9.08 12.23
CA LYS A 117 12.30 -10.42 11.75
C LYS A 117 11.04 -10.42 10.89
N LEU A 118 10.01 -9.65 11.23
CA LEU A 118 8.78 -9.57 10.44
C LEU A 118 9.01 -8.80 9.14
N LYS A 119 9.88 -7.79 9.16
CA LYS A 119 10.30 -7.08 7.96
C LYS A 119 11.02 -8.03 7.01
N GLN A 120 12.00 -8.80 7.50
CA GLN A 120 12.71 -9.80 6.70
C GLN A 120 11.76 -10.86 6.10
N ILE A 121 10.72 -11.26 6.83
CA ILE A 121 9.70 -12.17 6.31
C ILE A 121 8.89 -11.50 5.22
N HIS A 122 8.50 -10.25 5.40
CA HIS A 122 7.76 -9.50 4.39
C HIS A 122 8.58 -9.32 3.12
N ASP A 123 9.84 -8.87 3.24
CA ASP A 123 10.75 -8.70 2.11
C ASP A 123 10.95 -10.03 1.35
N PHE A 124 11.14 -11.14 2.08
CA PHE A 124 11.22 -12.47 1.49
C PHE A 124 9.95 -12.84 0.70
N LEU A 125 8.76 -12.53 1.20
CA LEU A 125 7.49 -12.76 0.50
C LEU A 125 7.41 -11.93 -0.79
N MET A 126 7.84 -10.67 -0.73
CA MET A 126 7.82 -9.76 -1.89
C MET A 126 8.79 -10.20 -2.99
N GLU A 127 9.96 -10.69 -2.62
CA GLU A 127 10.96 -11.19 -3.57
C GLU A 127 10.61 -12.56 -4.17
N ASN A 128 9.86 -13.38 -3.43
CA ASN A 128 9.58 -14.78 -3.81
C ASN A 128 8.09 -15.04 -4.08
N TYR A 129 7.29 -14.01 -4.38
CA TYR A 129 5.83 -14.10 -4.52
C TYR A 129 5.38 -15.17 -5.53
N ALA A 130 6.15 -15.42 -6.59
CA ALA A 130 5.84 -16.40 -7.61
C ALA A 130 6.04 -17.87 -7.15
N SER A 131 6.74 -18.06 -6.03
CA SER A 131 7.01 -19.39 -5.48
C SER A 131 5.88 -19.89 -4.59
N LYS A 132 5.78 -21.22 -4.43
CA LYS A 132 4.86 -21.80 -3.45
C LYS A 132 5.41 -21.63 -2.04
N ILE A 133 4.89 -20.63 -1.33
CA ILE A 133 5.30 -20.32 0.04
C ILE A 133 4.20 -20.78 1.00
N SER A 134 4.58 -21.53 2.05
CA SER A 134 3.68 -21.98 3.10
C SER A 134 4.06 -21.38 4.46
N LEU A 135 3.09 -21.33 5.37
CA LEU A 135 3.36 -20.90 6.75
C LEU A 135 4.34 -21.83 7.46
N GLU A 136 4.35 -23.12 7.09
CA GLU A 136 5.29 -24.12 7.58
C GLU A 136 6.74 -23.79 7.18
N GLU A 137 6.92 -23.40 5.94
CA GLU A 137 8.21 -23.02 5.39
C GLU A 137 8.74 -21.77 6.06
N LEU A 138 7.90 -20.72 6.16
CA LEU A 138 8.27 -19.49 6.84
C LEU A 138 8.59 -19.72 8.33
N SER A 139 7.78 -20.54 9.00
CA SER A 139 8.00 -20.94 10.39
C SER A 139 9.36 -21.59 10.59
N ARG A 140 9.76 -22.53 9.73
CA ARG A 140 11.06 -23.19 9.77
C ARG A 140 12.20 -22.23 9.42
N ARG A 141 12.05 -21.46 8.35
CA ARG A 141 13.09 -20.57 7.82
C ARG A 141 13.45 -19.47 8.80
N PHE A 142 12.44 -18.87 9.44
CA PHE A 142 12.61 -17.72 10.33
C PHE A 142 12.56 -18.09 11.83
N PHE A 143 12.51 -19.38 12.18
CA PHE A 143 12.47 -19.85 13.57
C PHE A 143 11.37 -19.15 14.39
N ILE A 144 10.15 -19.15 13.88
CA ILE A 144 8.96 -18.55 14.51
C ILE A 144 7.78 -19.51 14.39
N SER A 145 6.98 -19.68 15.46
CA SER A 145 5.82 -20.56 15.37
C SER A 145 4.76 -19.98 14.42
N LYS A 146 4.04 -20.83 13.68
CA LYS A 146 2.99 -20.42 12.72
C LYS A 146 1.94 -19.49 13.34
N TYR A 147 1.50 -19.80 14.55
CA TYR A 147 0.49 -19.01 15.25
C TYR A 147 1.02 -17.61 15.61
N HIS A 148 2.23 -17.56 16.12
CA HIS A 148 2.87 -16.30 16.47
C HIS A 148 3.14 -15.47 15.21
N LEU A 149 3.67 -16.09 14.15
CA LEU A 149 3.89 -15.44 12.87
C LEU A 149 2.60 -14.84 12.30
N SER A 150 1.51 -15.61 12.20
CA SER A 150 0.25 -15.14 11.63
C SER A 150 -0.34 -13.97 12.42
N ARG A 151 -0.28 -14.03 13.75
CA ARG A 151 -0.80 -12.98 14.62
C ARG A 151 0.04 -11.71 14.53
N GLU A 152 1.36 -11.83 14.68
CA GLU A 152 2.25 -10.67 14.69
C GLU A 152 2.35 -10.04 13.30
N TYR A 153 2.33 -10.84 12.23
CA TYR A 153 2.30 -10.32 10.86
C TYR A 153 1.02 -9.49 10.62
N LYS A 154 -0.14 -10.02 10.99
CA LYS A 154 -1.41 -9.29 10.87
C LYS A 154 -1.42 -8.02 11.73
N LYS A 155 -0.84 -8.07 12.93
CA LYS A 155 -0.70 -6.89 13.80
C LYS A 155 0.22 -5.84 13.19
N ALA A 156 1.35 -6.26 12.60
CA ALA A 156 2.37 -5.38 12.04
C ALA A 156 1.96 -4.76 10.70
N PHE A 157 1.37 -5.55 9.81
CA PHE A 157 1.08 -5.15 8.42
C PHE A 157 -0.42 -4.93 8.13
N GLY A 158 -1.32 -5.16 9.10
CA GLY A 158 -2.76 -4.97 8.92
C GLY A 158 -3.45 -6.04 8.04
N THR A 159 -2.68 -6.96 7.47
CA THR A 159 -3.14 -7.99 6.52
C THR A 159 -2.59 -9.37 6.87
N THR A 160 -3.17 -10.43 6.31
CA THR A 160 -2.60 -11.78 6.47
C THR A 160 -1.52 -12.04 5.43
N ILE A 161 -0.57 -12.92 5.74
CA ILE A 161 0.48 -13.35 4.80
C ILE A 161 -0.11 -13.84 3.46
N GLY A 162 -1.19 -14.64 3.53
CA GLY A 162 -1.85 -15.15 2.33
C GLY A 162 -2.50 -14.05 1.49
N SER A 163 -3.16 -13.07 2.13
CA SER A 163 -3.77 -11.94 1.43
C SER A 163 -2.72 -11.05 0.79
N ASP A 164 -1.62 -10.80 1.49
CA ASP A 164 -0.53 -9.98 1.01
C ASP A 164 0.16 -10.63 -0.20
N LEU A 165 0.47 -11.93 -0.12
CA LEU A 165 1.04 -12.71 -1.23
C LEU A 165 0.10 -12.73 -2.45
N THR A 166 -1.19 -12.94 -2.23
CA THR A 166 -2.19 -12.91 -3.31
C THR A 166 -2.26 -11.54 -3.97
N TYR A 167 -2.24 -10.47 -3.19
CA TYR A 167 -2.23 -9.12 -3.71
C TYR A 167 -1.00 -8.86 -4.59
N GLN A 168 0.18 -9.24 -4.16
CA GLN A 168 1.41 -9.10 -4.94
C GLN A 168 1.32 -9.85 -6.28
N ARG A 169 0.89 -11.10 -6.24
CA ARG A 169 0.70 -11.91 -7.45
C ARG A 169 -0.25 -11.25 -8.45
N ILE A 170 -1.41 -10.80 -7.96
CA ILE A 170 -2.40 -10.10 -8.79
C ILE A 170 -1.84 -8.78 -9.34
N SER A 171 -1.09 -8.04 -8.52
CA SER A 171 -0.48 -6.78 -8.95
C SER A 171 0.52 -6.99 -10.09
N HIS A 172 1.37 -8.01 -9.99
CA HIS A 172 2.30 -8.38 -11.05
C HIS A 172 1.57 -8.91 -12.29
N ALA A 173 0.54 -9.75 -12.12
CA ALA A 173 -0.26 -10.25 -13.24
C ALA A 173 -0.94 -9.10 -14.01
N LYS A 174 -1.50 -8.11 -13.30
CA LYS A 174 -2.08 -6.89 -13.91
C LYS A 174 -1.03 -6.11 -14.71
N SER A 175 0.18 -5.98 -14.19
CA SER A 175 1.27 -5.32 -14.89
C SER A 175 1.65 -6.05 -16.17
N MET A 176 1.80 -7.37 -16.12
CA MET A 176 2.13 -8.21 -17.28
C MET A 176 1.01 -8.18 -18.34
N LEU A 177 -0.25 -8.16 -17.93
CA LEU A 177 -1.41 -8.02 -18.85
C LEU A 177 -1.46 -6.65 -19.53
N ARG A 178 -0.99 -5.60 -18.83
CA ARG A 178 -1.03 -4.23 -19.36
C ARG A 178 0.12 -3.91 -20.30
N PHE A 179 1.29 -4.47 -20.06
CA PHE A 179 2.53 -4.08 -20.74
C PHE A 179 3.22 -5.23 -21.48
N GLY A 180 2.66 -6.43 -21.47
CA GLY A 180 3.25 -7.61 -22.10
C GLY A 180 2.31 -8.32 -23.07
N ASP A 181 2.89 -9.13 -23.94
CA ASP A 181 2.18 -9.93 -24.96
C ASP A 181 2.03 -11.41 -24.55
N SER A 182 2.28 -11.74 -23.29
CA SER A 182 2.22 -13.12 -22.79
C SER A 182 0.78 -13.61 -22.66
N SER A 183 0.56 -14.92 -22.87
CA SER A 183 -0.74 -15.52 -22.64
C SER A 183 -1.16 -15.50 -21.18
N ILE A 184 -2.45 -15.56 -20.90
CA ILE A 184 -3.00 -15.58 -19.53
C ILE A 184 -2.39 -16.75 -18.72
N ASP A 185 -2.27 -17.93 -19.31
CA ASP A 185 -1.67 -19.09 -18.65
C ASP A 185 -0.20 -18.85 -18.29
N THR A 186 0.56 -18.26 -19.20
CA THR A 186 1.97 -17.91 -18.94
C THR A 186 2.07 -16.90 -17.81
N ILE A 187 1.21 -15.88 -17.79
CA ILE A 187 1.14 -14.86 -16.73
C ILE A 187 0.78 -15.50 -15.39
N ALA A 188 -0.23 -16.37 -15.36
CA ALA A 188 -0.65 -17.06 -14.15
C ALA A 188 0.51 -17.87 -13.54
N ILE A 189 1.17 -18.70 -14.34
CA ILE A 189 2.33 -19.49 -13.90
C ILE A 189 3.46 -18.58 -13.40
N SER A 190 3.78 -17.51 -14.14
CA SER A 190 4.85 -16.58 -13.78
C SER A 190 4.55 -15.81 -12.49
N CYS A 191 3.29 -15.65 -12.14
CA CYS A 191 2.85 -15.01 -10.90
C CYS A 191 2.58 -16.00 -9.76
N GLY A 192 2.78 -17.30 -9.96
CA GLY A 192 2.64 -18.33 -8.93
C GLY A 192 1.22 -18.83 -8.67
N PHE A 193 0.32 -18.72 -9.67
CA PHE A 193 -1.02 -19.31 -9.64
C PHE A 193 -1.04 -20.71 -10.21
#